data_b8948951dcbb3b92a36bccdd7518ff5e
#
_entry.id   b8948951dcbb3b92a36bccdd7518ff5e
#
_cell.length_a   1.000
_cell.length_b   1.000
_cell.length_c   1.000
_cell.angle_alpha   90.00
_cell.angle_beta   90.00
_cell.angle_gamma   90.00
#
_symmetry.space_group_name_H-M   'P 1'
#
loop_
_entity.id
_entity.type
_entity.pdbx_description
1 polymer ?
#
loop_
_entity_poly.entity_id
_entity_poly.type
_entity_poly.pdbx_seq_one_letter_code
_entity_poly.pdbx_strand_id
1 'polypeptide(L)'
;LESVAGFDASLDAVLVAVSDDAIFDVMAEIPEGPMVVHFSGALPLPDRPGGVIWPIQAIRSETAERSQPLPLVIDATDDGCAKALKNLAEEISSTLYFLNTSQRNSAHLAAVFASNFCNHNMAIAQQFTAETTLPWTVFEALIKTTFESAFQGLSKTRQTGPAMRHDTTVLDAHKNSLQDHPLWLELYKTMTKSIQTMHTPD
;
A
#
# COMPACT_ATOMS: atom_id res chain seq x y z
N LEU A 1 12.00 -23.88 0.89
CA LEU A 1 12.48 -23.39 -0.40
C LEU A 1 13.15 -24.55 -1.09
N GLU A 2 12.60 -25.04 -2.20
CA GLU A 2 13.36 -25.89 -3.12
C GLU A 2 14.53 -25.06 -3.64
N SER A 3 15.72 -25.66 -3.72
CA SER A 3 16.97 -24.95 -4.03
C SER A 3 16.88 -24.20 -5.37
N VAL A 4 17.41 -22.98 -5.41
CA VAL A 4 17.59 -22.16 -6.63
C VAL A 4 18.65 -22.78 -7.58
N ALA A 5 19.12 -23.99 -7.29
CA ALA A 5 20.09 -24.74 -8.10
C ALA A 5 19.50 -25.07 -9.47
N GLY A 6 19.90 -24.32 -10.50
CA GLY A 6 19.52 -24.57 -11.90
C GLY A 6 19.27 -23.33 -12.75
N PHE A 7 19.49 -22.11 -12.24
CA PHE A 7 19.44 -20.94 -13.09
C PHE A 7 20.63 -20.93 -14.07
N ASP A 8 20.30 -20.85 -15.35
CA ASP A 8 21.30 -20.71 -16.40
C ASP A 8 21.75 -19.24 -16.50
N ALA A 9 23.06 -19.01 -16.46
CA ALA A 9 23.63 -17.67 -16.62
C ALA A 9 23.34 -17.05 -18.01
N SER A 10 22.78 -17.81 -18.96
CA SER A 10 22.33 -17.32 -20.27
C SER A 10 20.95 -16.63 -20.24
N LEU A 11 20.25 -16.61 -19.09
CA LEU A 11 18.97 -15.89 -18.96
C LEU A 11 19.20 -14.39 -19.04
N ASP A 12 18.28 -13.67 -19.68
CA ASP A 12 18.29 -12.20 -19.70
C ASP A 12 17.92 -11.59 -18.34
N ALA A 13 16.97 -12.21 -17.65
CA ALA A 13 16.50 -11.75 -16.34
C ALA A 13 15.93 -12.89 -15.48
N VAL A 14 16.02 -12.72 -14.16
CA VAL A 14 15.35 -13.57 -13.16
C VAL A 14 14.38 -12.72 -12.35
N LEU A 15 13.12 -13.15 -12.32
CA LEU A 15 12.04 -12.48 -11.59
C LEU A 15 11.86 -13.12 -10.21
N VAL A 16 12.12 -12.38 -9.15
CA VAL A 16 12.05 -12.84 -7.76
C VAL A 16 10.73 -12.42 -7.14
N ALA A 17 9.79 -13.35 -7.06
CA ALA A 17 8.44 -13.15 -6.53
C ALA A 17 8.22 -13.97 -5.25
N VAL A 18 8.94 -13.63 -4.21
CA VAL A 18 8.86 -14.22 -2.86
C VAL A 18 8.47 -13.16 -1.84
N SER A 19 8.30 -13.54 -0.55
CA SER A 19 8.09 -12.57 0.52
C SER A 19 9.28 -11.60 0.64
N ASP A 20 9.02 -10.36 1.06
CA ASP A 20 10.04 -9.31 1.16
C ASP A 20 11.27 -9.76 1.96
N ASP A 21 11.06 -10.46 3.07
CA ASP A 21 12.14 -10.99 3.92
C ASP A 21 13.05 -12.00 3.23
N ALA A 22 12.57 -12.68 2.17
CA ALA A 22 13.32 -13.70 1.47
C ALA A 22 13.97 -13.20 0.16
N ILE A 23 13.64 -11.99 -0.29
CA ILE A 23 14.06 -11.49 -1.61
C ILE A 23 15.59 -11.49 -1.73
N PHE A 24 16.32 -10.91 -0.79
CA PHE A 24 17.77 -10.80 -0.88
C PHE A 24 18.50 -12.12 -0.71
N ASP A 25 17.97 -13.01 0.13
CA ASP A 25 18.53 -14.37 0.28
C ASP A 25 18.40 -15.15 -1.03
N VAL A 26 17.24 -15.08 -1.68
CA VAL A 26 17.04 -15.73 -3.00
C VAL A 26 17.92 -15.08 -4.07
N MET A 27 18.05 -13.76 -4.07
CA MET A 27 18.89 -13.03 -5.02
C MET A 27 20.37 -13.41 -4.89
N ALA A 28 20.87 -13.66 -3.68
CA ALA A 28 22.25 -14.06 -3.43
C ALA A 28 22.60 -15.45 -4.02
N GLU A 29 21.60 -16.30 -4.23
CA GLU A 29 21.78 -17.63 -4.85
C GLU A 29 21.76 -17.59 -6.37
N ILE A 30 21.34 -16.47 -6.99
CA ILE A 30 21.27 -16.33 -8.45
C ILE A 30 22.68 -16.09 -9.01
N PRO A 31 23.15 -16.87 -10.00
CA PRO A 31 24.49 -16.69 -10.60
C PRO A 31 24.64 -15.30 -11.23
N GLU A 32 25.88 -14.88 -11.41
CA GLU A 32 26.23 -13.68 -12.19
C GLU A 32 25.78 -13.80 -13.64
N GLY A 33 25.35 -12.68 -14.25
CA GLY A 33 24.93 -12.60 -15.65
C GLY A 33 23.53 -12.03 -15.82
N PRO A 34 22.45 -12.73 -15.40
CA PRO A 34 21.09 -12.24 -15.54
C PRO A 34 20.83 -10.96 -14.75
N MET A 35 19.97 -10.07 -15.28
CA MET A 35 19.34 -9.03 -14.46
C MET A 35 18.49 -9.68 -13.38
N VAL A 36 18.42 -9.04 -12.19
CA VAL A 36 17.56 -9.50 -11.10
C VAL A 36 16.47 -8.49 -10.83
N VAL A 37 15.23 -8.95 -10.84
CA VAL A 37 14.04 -8.09 -10.70
C VAL A 37 13.17 -8.59 -9.58
N HIS A 38 12.78 -7.70 -8.65
CA HIS A 38 11.79 -8.01 -7.64
C HIS A 38 10.55 -7.13 -7.72
N PHE A 39 9.51 -7.48 -6.95
CA PHE A 39 8.21 -6.82 -6.99
C PHE A 39 7.85 -6.05 -5.72
N SER A 40 8.81 -5.89 -4.79
CA SER A 40 8.56 -5.16 -3.55
C SER A 40 8.51 -3.66 -3.78
N GLY A 41 7.45 -3.01 -3.26
CA GLY A 41 7.35 -1.55 -3.23
C GLY A 41 8.26 -0.87 -2.21
N ALA A 42 8.75 -1.61 -1.20
CA ALA A 42 9.46 -1.06 -0.04
C ALA A 42 10.97 -1.31 -0.07
N LEU A 43 11.43 -2.43 -0.64
CA LEU A 43 12.84 -2.83 -0.57
C LEU A 43 13.73 -2.00 -1.52
N PRO A 44 15.03 -1.82 -1.18
CA PRO A 44 15.99 -1.15 -2.05
C PRO A 44 16.19 -1.90 -3.38
N LEU A 45 16.84 -1.23 -4.33
CA LEU A 45 17.31 -1.87 -5.57
C LEU A 45 18.31 -2.98 -5.24
N PRO A 46 18.42 -4.01 -6.13
CA PRO A 46 19.51 -4.97 -6.04
C PRO A 46 20.87 -4.27 -6.16
N ASP A 47 21.91 -4.85 -5.58
CA ASP A 47 23.30 -4.39 -5.65
C ASP A 47 24.01 -4.85 -6.95
N ARG A 48 23.26 -5.37 -7.91
CA ARG A 48 23.68 -5.88 -9.22
C ARG A 48 22.70 -5.38 -10.30
N PRO A 49 23.02 -5.51 -11.61
CA PRO A 49 22.12 -5.08 -12.69
C PRO A 49 20.70 -5.63 -12.54
N GLY A 50 19.69 -4.74 -12.59
CA GLY A 50 18.29 -5.14 -12.40
C GLY A 50 17.41 -4.01 -11.90
N GLY A 51 16.41 -4.34 -11.09
CA GLY A 51 15.52 -3.34 -10.50
C GLY A 51 14.24 -3.91 -9.93
N VAL A 52 13.24 -3.04 -9.90
CA VAL A 52 11.92 -3.29 -9.33
C VAL A 52 10.83 -3.05 -10.37
N ILE A 53 9.85 -3.96 -10.42
CA ILE A 53 8.57 -3.73 -11.10
C ILE A 53 7.48 -3.88 -10.04
N TRP A 54 7.12 -2.79 -9.37
CA TRP A 54 6.15 -2.83 -8.28
C TRP A 54 4.72 -2.60 -8.79
N PRO A 55 3.80 -3.60 -8.67
CA PRO A 55 2.39 -3.40 -8.97
C PRO A 55 1.70 -2.64 -7.83
N ILE A 56 1.06 -1.50 -8.14
CA ILE A 56 0.26 -0.75 -7.17
C ILE A 56 -1.09 -1.44 -7.01
N GLN A 57 -1.09 -2.61 -6.38
CA GLN A 57 -2.30 -3.39 -6.12
C GLN A 57 -2.09 -4.34 -4.94
N ALA A 58 -3.14 -4.51 -4.12
CA ALA A 58 -3.19 -5.62 -3.16
C ALA A 58 -3.42 -6.92 -3.95
N ILE A 59 -2.38 -7.75 -4.07
CA ILE A 59 -2.44 -9.05 -4.76
C ILE A 59 -2.96 -10.08 -3.76
N ARG A 60 -4.08 -10.73 -4.11
CA ARG A 60 -4.67 -11.83 -3.34
C ARG A 60 -4.86 -13.02 -4.27
N SER A 61 -4.79 -14.25 -3.73
CA SER A 61 -4.99 -15.49 -4.48
C SER A 61 -6.35 -15.59 -5.18
N GLU A 62 -7.34 -14.86 -4.67
CA GLU A 62 -8.74 -14.86 -5.13
C GLU A 62 -9.05 -13.69 -6.07
N THR A 63 -8.04 -12.94 -6.55
CA THR A 63 -8.29 -11.78 -7.41
C THR A 63 -8.88 -12.22 -8.75
N ALA A 64 -10.20 -12.11 -8.82
CA ALA A 64 -10.99 -12.16 -10.02
C ALA A 64 -10.54 -11.11 -11.07
N GLU A 65 -11.06 -11.25 -12.27
CA GLU A 65 -10.83 -10.41 -13.46
C GLU A 65 -10.60 -8.93 -13.14
N ARG A 66 -9.47 -8.40 -13.56
CA ARG A 66 -9.12 -7.00 -13.38
C ARG A 66 -9.93 -6.14 -14.35
N SER A 67 -10.74 -5.24 -13.82
CA SER A 67 -11.51 -4.30 -14.62
C SER A 67 -10.71 -3.05 -15.05
N GLN A 68 -9.53 -2.85 -14.48
CA GLN A 68 -8.66 -1.69 -14.72
C GLN A 68 -7.22 -2.14 -15.05
N PRO A 69 -6.49 -1.37 -15.88
CA PRO A 69 -5.05 -1.60 -16.09
C PRO A 69 -4.32 -1.59 -14.74
N LEU A 70 -3.38 -2.52 -14.56
CA LEU A 70 -2.54 -2.59 -13.36
C LEU A 70 -1.45 -1.52 -13.42
N PRO A 71 -1.45 -0.47 -12.59
CA PRO A 71 -0.35 0.48 -12.57
C PRO A 71 0.92 -0.22 -12.07
N LEU A 72 2.01 -0.10 -12.85
CA LEU A 72 3.33 -0.62 -12.48
C LEU A 72 4.30 0.53 -12.27
N VAL A 73 5.07 0.46 -11.20
CA VAL A 73 6.20 1.36 -10.93
C VAL A 73 7.49 0.64 -11.25
N ILE A 74 8.33 1.30 -12.03
CA ILE A 74 9.66 0.82 -12.41
C ILE A 74 10.71 1.67 -11.68
N ASP A 75 11.66 1.00 -11.03
CA ASP A 75 12.87 1.57 -10.46
C ASP A 75 14.05 0.68 -10.87
N ALA A 76 15.12 1.22 -11.41
CA ALA A 76 16.18 0.45 -12.03
C ALA A 76 17.57 0.94 -11.61
N THR A 77 18.54 0.04 -11.64
CA THR A 77 19.93 0.33 -11.26
C THR A 77 20.65 1.25 -12.26
N ASP A 78 20.24 1.21 -13.53
CA ASP A 78 20.82 2.02 -14.62
C ASP A 78 19.84 2.14 -15.80
N ASP A 79 20.19 2.98 -16.80
CA ASP A 79 19.33 3.25 -17.96
C ASP A 79 19.11 2.01 -18.85
N GLY A 80 20.09 1.10 -18.93
CA GLY A 80 19.97 -0.15 -19.69
C GLY A 80 18.94 -1.08 -19.05
N CYS A 81 19.03 -1.25 -17.75
CA CYS A 81 18.05 -1.97 -16.94
C CYS A 81 16.66 -1.32 -17.01
N ALA A 82 16.58 0.01 -16.92
CA ALA A 82 15.30 0.74 -17.03
C ALA A 82 14.59 0.46 -18.37
N LYS A 83 15.33 0.44 -19.48
CA LYS A 83 14.79 0.12 -20.81
C LYS A 83 14.31 -1.33 -20.88
N ALA A 84 15.09 -2.28 -20.37
CA ALA A 84 14.73 -3.70 -20.36
C ALA A 84 13.49 -3.96 -19.49
N LEU A 85 13.44 -3.38 -18.28
CA LEU A 85 12.29 -3.46 -17.38
C LEU A 85 11.03 -2.82 -17.96
N LYS A 86 11.18 -1.70 -18.68
CA LYS A 86 10.07 -1.09 -19.42
C LYS A 86 9.47 -2.06 -20.42
N ASN A 87 10.29 -2.66 -21.27
CA ASN A 87 9.81 -3.60 -22.28
C ASN A 87 9.09 -4.79 -21.64
N LEU A 88 9.64 -5.34 -20.55
CA LEU A 88 9.02 -6.43 -19.80
C LEU A 88 7.68 -5.99 -19.17
N ALA A 89 7.62 -4.80 -18.60
CA ALA A 89 6.42 -4.29 -17.95
C ALA A 89 5.30 -3.96 -18.95
N GLU A 90 5.64 -3.54 -20.18
CA GLU A 90 4.69 -3.27 -21.27
C GLU A 90 3.92 -4.52 -21.70
N GLU A 91 4.50 -5.73 -21.55
CA GLU A 91 3.78 -6.99 -21.78
C GLU A 91 2.69 -7.27 -20.72
N ILE A 92 2.80 -6.61 -19.55
CA ILE A 92 1.89 -6.82 -18.41
C ILE A 92 0.86 -5.70 -18.31
N SER A 93 1.27 -4.45 -18.55
CA SER A 93 0.41 -3.26 -18.39
C SER A 93 0.80 -2.12 -19.29
N SER A 94 -0.21 -1.38 -19.74
CA SER A 94 -0.04 -0.10 -20.46
C SER A 94 0.18 1.10 -19.54
N THR A 95 0.08 0.93 -18.22
CA THR A 95 0.16 2.02 -17.24
C THR A 95 1.44 1.90 -16.42
N LEU A 96 2.49 2.60 -16.88
CA LEU A 96 3.84 2.53 -16.31
C LEU A 96 4.26 3.89 -15.74
N TYR A 97 4.90 3.85 -14.57
CA TYR A 97 5.51 5.00 -13.91
C TYR A 97 6.96 4.70 -13.58
N PHE A 98 7.84 5.68 -13.78
CA PHE A 98 9.25 5.59 -13.41
C PHE A 98 9.49 6.41 -12.16
N LEU A 99 9.95 5.78 -11.10
CA LEU A 99 10.27 6.43 -9.83
C LEU A 99 11.67 5.98 -9.39
N ASN A 100 12.39 6.88 -8.74
CA ASN A 100 13.57 6.45 -7.97
C ASN A 100 13.15 5.83 -6.63
N THR A 101 14.10 5.20 -5.94
CA THR A 101 13.85 4.49 -4.68
C THR A 101 13.17 5.35 -3.62
N SER A 102 13.56 6.63 -3.47
CA SER A 102 12.94 7.54 -2.51
C SER A 102 11.47 7.83 -2.86
N GLN A 103 11.19 8.09 -4.13
CA GLN A 103 9.83 8.34 -4.61
C GLN A 103 8.98 7.07 -4.50
N ARG A 104 9.54 5.90 -4.82
CA ARG A 104 8.84 4.60 -4.70
C ARG A 104 8.49 4.30 -3.24
N ASN A 105 9.41 4.54 -2.30
CA ASN A 105 9.14 4.38 -0.87
C ASN A 105 8.01 5.30 -0.40
N SER A 106 7.99 6.55 -0.85
CA SER A 106 6.91 7.48 -0.53
C SER A 106 5.56 7.03 -1.13
N ALA A 107 5.57 6.54 -2.36
CA ALA A 107 4.38 6.00 -3.03
C ALA A 107 3.88 4.72 -2.33
N HIS A 108 4.79 3.85 -1.89
CA HIS A 108 4.42 2.65 -1.12
C HIS A 108 3.79 3.01 0.23
N LEU A 109 4.36 3.98 0.95
CA LEU A 109 3.77 4.48 2.20
C LEU A 109 2.36 5.08 1.96
N ALA A 110 2.18 5.83 0.88
CA ALA A 110 0.87 6.34 0.49
C ALA A 110 -0.14 5.20 0.21
N ALA A 111 0.28 4.12 -0.45
CA ALA A 111 -0.55 2.94 -0.70
C ALA A 111 -0.95 2.22 0.60
N VAL A 112 -0.06 2.14 1.59
CA VAL A 112 -0.37 1.60 2.92
C VAL A 112 -1.48 2.42 3.59
N PHE A 113 -1.37 3.75 3.59
CA PHE A 113 -2.42 4.62 4.14
C PHE A 113 -3.74 4.49 3.37
N ALA A 114 -3.69 4.52 2.04
CA ALA A 114 -4.88 4.51 1.20
C ALA A 114 -5.59 3.15 1.13
N SER A 115 -4.92 2.05 1.43
CA SER A 115 -5.47 0.70 1.32
C SER A 115 -5.45 -0.04 2.65
N ASN A 116 -4.27 -0.39 3.16
CA ASN A 116 -4.15 -1.28 4.32
C ASN A 116 -4.80 -0.68 5.58
N PHE A 117 -4.49 0.58 5.90
CA PHE A 117 -5.06 1.24 7.07
C PHE A 117 -6.55 1.56 6.88
N CYS A 118 -6.98 1.93 5.67
CA CYS A 118 -8.40 2.08 5.38
C CYS A 118 -9.16 0.77 5.60
N ASN A 119 -8.66 -0.35 5.09
CA ASN A 119 -9.28 -1.66 5.29
C ASN A 119 -9.35 -2.03 6.77
N HIS A 120 -8.29 -1.78 7.54
CA HIS A 120 -8.27 -2.03 8.99
C HIS A 120 -9.31 -1.17 9.73
N ASN A 121 -9.42 0.11 9.38
CA ASN A 121 -10.45 1.00 9.95
C ASN A 121 -11.87 0.49 9.66
N MET A 122 -12.13 -0.04 8.44
CA MET A 122 -13.41 -0.66 8.12
C MET A 122 -13.67 -1.91 8.97
N ALA A 123 -12.64 -2.74 9.22
CA ALA A 123 -12.77 -3.92 10.07
C ALA A 123 -13.14 -3.54 11.52
N ILE A 124 -12.52 -2.49 12.08
CA ILE A 124 -12.88 -1.97 13.41
C ILE A 124 -14.34 -1.46 13.42
N ALA A 125 -14.73 -0.69 12.40
CA ALA A 125 -16.10 -0.19 12.28
C ALA A 125 -17.13 -1.33 12.19
N GLN A 126 -16.81 -2.41 11.47
CA GLN A 126 -17.66 -3.60 11.38
C GLN A 126 -17.84 -4.28 12.75
N GLN A 127 -16.80 -4.35 13.58
CA GLN A 127 -16.91 -4.92 14.92
C GLN A 127 -17.86 -4.10 15.81
N PHE A 128 -17.74 -2.77 15.82
CA PHE A 128 -18.71 -1.92 16.55
C PHE A 128 -20.14 -2.01 15.98
N THR A 129 -20.28 -2.17 14.67
CA THR A 129 -21.59 -2.38 14.05
C THR A 129 -22.25 -3.68 14.53
N ALA A 130 -21.45 -4.75 14.69
CA ALA A 130 -21.95 -6.04 15.18
C ALA A 130 -22.49 -6.01 16.62
N GLU A 131 -22.13 -5.01 17.41
CA GLU A 131 -22.70 -4.76 18.75
C GLU A 131 -24.08 -4.08 18.70
N THR A 132 -24.56 -3.75 17.51
CA THR A 132 -25.84 -3.09 17.28
C THR A 132 -26.80 -3.99 16.48
N THR A 133 -28.02 -3.53 16.28
CA THR A 133 -29.00 -4.19 15.41
C THR A 133 -28.91 -3.71 13.94
N LEU A 134 -27.98 -2.80 13.63
CA LEU A 134 -27.85 -2.22 12.29
C LEU A 134 -27.10 -3.18 11.35
N PRO A 135 -27.57 -3.36 10.11
CA PRO A 135 -26.77 -4.03 9.10
C PRO A 135 -25.61 -3.15 8.64
N TRP A 136 -24.45 -3.74 8.35
CA TRP A 136 -23.28 -3.01 7.85
C TRP A 136 -23.58 -2.11 6.64
N THR A 137 -24.48 -2.51 5.78
CA THR A 137 -24.89 -1.76 4.58
C THR A 137 -25.45 -0.37 4.86
N VAL A 138 -25.85 -0.06 6.11
CA VAL A 138 -26.31 1.29 6.47
C VAL A 138 -25.23 2.34 6.27
N PHE A 139 -23.97 1.96 6.34
CA PHE A 139 -22.81 2.85 6.16
C PHE A 139 -22.37 3.01 4.69
N GLU A 140 -22.99 2.30 3.75
CA GLU A 140 -22.58 2.28 2.33
C GLU A 140 -22.51 3.68 1.73
N ALA A 141 -23.53 4.50 1.91
CA ALA A 141 -23.56 5.87 1.38
C ALA A 141 -22.47 6.75 1.99
N LEU A 142 -22.24 6.63 3.31
CA LEU A 142 -21.19 7.38 4.02
C LEU A 142 -19.80 7.00 3.48
N ILE A 143 -19.54 5.70 3.34
CA ILE A 143 -18.26 5.17 2.85
C ILE A 143 -18.01 5.65 1.41
N LYS A 144 -19.00 5.49 0.52
CA LYS A 144 -18.91 5.93 -0.88
C LYS A 144 -18.58 7.41 -0.98
N THR A 145 -19.30 8.28 -0.29
CA THR A 145 -19.07 9.74 -0.30
C THR A 145 -17.66 10.09 0.19
N THR A 146 -17.15 9.38 1.20
CA THR A 146 -15.79 9.58 1.72
C THR A 146 -14.74 9.26 0.65
N PHE A 147 -14.85 8.10 -0.02
CA PHE A 147 -13.90 7.71 -1.06
C PHE A 147 -14.05 8.55 -2.35
N GLU A 148 -15.25 8.93 -2.75
CA GLU A 148 -15.47 9.85 -3.88
C GLU A 148 -14.75 11.19 -3.64
N SER A 149 -14.81 11.72 -2.43
CA SER A 149 -14.06 12.93 -2.05
C SER A 149 -12.55 12.72 -2.11
N ALA A 150 -12.06 11.55 -1.72
CA ALA A 150 -10.65 11.20 -1.80
C ALA A 150 -10.16 11.11 -3.26
N PHE A 151 -10.93 10.48 -4.16
CA PHE A 151 -10.60 10.42 -5.59
C PHE A 151 -10.54 11.79 -6.27
N GLN A 152 -11.26 12.77 -5.73
CA GLN A 152 -11.19 14.17 -6.19
C GLN A 152 -10.02 14.95 -5.57
N GLY A 153 -9.19 14.34 -4.72
CA GLY A 153 -8.09 14.99 -4.01
C GLY A 153 -8.56 15.96 -2.90
N LEU A 154 -9.78 15.82 -2.42
CA LEU A 154 -10.41 16.76 -1.48
C LEU A 154 -10.43 16.28 -0.03
N SER A 155 -9.72 15.19 0.31
CA SER A 155 -9.76 14.60 1.65
C SER A 155 -9.47 15.60 2.77
N LYS A 156 -8.43 16.42 2.62
CA LYS A 156 -8.08 17.43 3.63
C LYS A 156 -9.19 18.47 3.79
N THR A 157 -9.69 19.04 2.71
CA THR A 157 -10.68 20.14 2.74
C THR A 157 -12.08 19.69 3.15
N ARG A 158 -12.39 18.41 3.00
CA ARG A 158 -13.69 17.82 3.35
C ARG A 158 -13.66 17.03 4.66
N GLN A 159 -12.61 17.15 5.45
CA GLN A 159 -12.53 16.52 6.75
C GLN A 159 -13.65 17.03 7.66
N THR A 160 -14.37 16.11 8.28
CA THR A 160 -15.48 16.39 9.23
C THR A 160 -15.29 15.59 10.53
N GLY A 161 -16.25 15.64 11.41
CA GLY A 161 -16.28 14.84 12.63
C GLY A 161 -15.83 15.58 13.88
N PRO A 162 -15.90 14.92 15.06
CA PRO A 162 -15.65 15.54 16.35
C PRO A 162 -14.19 16.01 16.52
N ALA A 163 -13.23 15.31 15.94
CA ALA A 163 -11.83 15.73 15.97
C ALA A 163 -11.63 17.08 15.28
N MET A 164 -12.20 17.26 14.08
CA MET A 164 -12.12 18.50 13.31
C MET A 164 -12.80 19.68 14.03
N ARG A 165 -13.90 19.44 14.76
CA ARG A 165 -14.63 20.46 15.49
C ARG A 165 -14.14 20.68 16.92
N HIS A 166 -13.09 19.96 17.36
CA HIS A 166 -12.62 19.96 18.74
C HIS A 166 -13.72 19.67 19.78
N ASP A 167 -14.66 18.78 19.45
CA ASP A 167 -15.80 18.41 20.30
C ASP A 167 -15.35 17.46 21.43
N THR A 168 -14.86 18.05 22.52
CA THR A 168 -14.28 17.31 23.65
C THR A 168 -15.28 16.36 24.29
N THR A 169 -16.58 16.74 24.38
CA THR A 169 -17.59 15.89 24.96
C THR A 169 -17.75 14.57 24.21
N VAL A 170 -17.85 14.64 22.88
CA VAL A 170 -17.97 13.45 22.05
C VAL A 170 -16.66 12.64 22.04
N LEU A 171 -15.51 13.34 21.97
CA LEU A 171 -14.20 12.69 21.99
C LEU A 171 -13.97 11.90 23.30
N ASP A 172 -14.38 12.44 24.43
CA ASP A 172 -14.22 11.77 25.72
C ASP A 172 -15.22 10.60 25.87
N ALA A 173 -16.45 10.75 25.39
CA ALA A 173 -17.41 9.64 25.34
C ALA A 173 -16.87 8.46 24.50
N HIS A 174 -16.29 8.73 23.31
CA HIS A 174 -15.70 7.69 22.48
C HIS A 174 -14.48 7.02 23.15
N LYS A 175 -13.60 7.80 23.81
CA LYS A 175 -12.47 7.23 24.56
C LYS A 175 -12.94 6.32 25.70
N ASN A 176 -14.03 6.68 26.38
CA ASN A 176 -14.61 5.85 27.43
C ASN A 176 -15.18 4.54 26.87
N SER A 177 -15.85 4.58 25.71
CA SER A 177 -16.35 3.38 25.04
C SER A 177 -15.24 2.47 24.53
N LEU A 178 -14.02 2.97 24.38
CA LEU A 178 -12.85 2.22 23.89
C LEU A 178 -11.97 1.64 25.03
N GLN A 179 -12.37 1.76 26.32
CA GLN A 179 -11.52 1.33 27.45
C GLN A 179 -11.18 -0.17 27.40
N ASP A 180 -12.10 -1.00 26.93
CA ASP A 180 -11.90 -2.45 26.81
C ASP A 180 -11.09 -2.84 25.54
N HIS A 181 -10.73 -1.86 24.70
CA HIS A 181 -9.97 -2.02 23.46
C HIS A 181 -8.72 -1.14 23.44
N PRO A 182 -7.69 -1.41 24.26
CA PRO A 182 -6.58 -0.48 24.49
C PRO A 182 -5.83 -0.08 23.21
N LEU A 183 -5.61 -1.00 22.25
CA LEU A 183 -4.97 -0.68 20.97
C LEU A 183 -5.83 0.23 20.08
N TRP A 184 -7.13 0.04 20.09
CA TRP A 184 -8.04 0.91 19.32
C TRP A 184 -8.20 2.28 19.98
N LEU A 185 -8.14 2.34 21.32
CA LEU A 185 -8.09 3.61 22.05
C LEU A 185 -6.84 4.42 21.68
N GLU A 186 -5.68 3.77 21.61
CA GLU A 186 -4.43 4.39 21.16
C GLU A 186 -4.52 4.89 19.71
N LEU A 187 -5.02 4.06 18.81
CA LEU A 187 -5.26 4.41 17.41
C LEU A 187 -6.21 5.62 17.31
N TYR A 188 -7.34 5.58 18.03
CA TYR A 188 -8.32 6.67 18.06
C TYR A 188 -7.70 7.99 18.52
N LYS A 189 -6.92 7.98 19.61
CA LYS A 189 -6.21 9.16 20.12
C LYS A 189 -5.23 9.71 19.11
N THR A 190 -4.45 8.84 18.48
CA THR A 190 -3.43 9.21 17.49
C THR A 190 -4.07 9.82 16.24
N MET A 191 -5.11 9.20 15.71
CA MET A 191 -5.87 9.72 14.56
C MET A 191 -6.54 11.07 14.90
N THR A 192 -7.16 11.18 16.07
CA THR A 192 -7.76 12.43 16.54
C THR A 192 -6.73 13.56 16.59
N LYS A 193 -5.57 13.31 17.19
CA LYS A 193 -4.48 14.29 17.27
C LYS A 193 -3.95 14.67 15.88
N SER A 194 -3.77 13.68 15.01
CA SER A 194 -3.31 13.90 13.63
C SER A 194 -4.27 14.80 12.85
N ILE A 195 -5.58 14.53 12.92
CA ILE A 195 -6.62 15.37 12.29
C ILE A 195 -6.54 16.79 12.82
N GLN A 196 -6.52 16.98 14.13
CA GLN A 196 -6.46 18.30 14.75
C GLN A 196 -5.21 19.07 14.31
N THR A 197 -4.04 18.43 14.33
CA THR A 197 -2.77 19.05 13.90
C THR A 197 -2.80 19.44 12.43
N MET A 198 -3.32 18.58 11.55
CA MET A 198 -3.40 18.85 10.11
C MET A 198 -4.30 20.04 9.75
N HIS A 199 -5.24 20.36 10.61
CA HIS A 199 -6.26 21.40 10.40
C HIS A 199 -6.14 22.60 11.34
N THR A 200 -5.10 22.66 12.17
CA THR A 200 -4.77 23.87 12.92
C THR A 200 -4.30 24.93 11.94
N PRO A 201 -4.85 26.15 11.94
CA PRO A 201 -4.30 27.27 11.17
C PRO A 201 -2.86 27.57 11.62
N ASP A 202 -1.98 27.92 10.66
CA ASP A 202 -0.64 28.42 10.93
C ASP A 202 -0.70 29.75 11.70
#